data_f0099df4423268a007e418365e9b5e02
#
_entry.id   f0099df4423268a007e418365e9b5e02
#
_cell.length_a   1.000
_cell.length_b   1.000
_cell.length_c   1.000
_cell.angle_alpha   90.00
_cell.angle_beta   90.00
_cell.angle_gamma   90.00
#
_symmetry.space_group_name_H-M   'P 1'
#
loop_
_entity.id
_entity.type
_entity.pdbx_description
1 polymer ?
#
loop_
_entity_poly.entity_id
_entity_poly.type
_entity_poly.pdbx_seq_one_letter_code
_entity_poly.pdbx_strand_id
1 'polypeptide(L)'
;NSKLKTQNSKFLHEPNASIMKAGCFDELAAAYGVSPVSRNSHLFLSAEPVDGFPGRSFSIERVTTLNKRELRQALAGIEKANIATRNFPLSVAELRKRLKLKDGGDVYIFATTTAEDEHLLLISHKYQ
;
A
#
# COMPACT_ATOMS: atom_id res chain seq x y z
N ASN A 1 3.51 -9.08 15.25
CA ASN A 1 3.74 -7.68 14.98
C ASN A 1 2.99 -7.26 13.71
N SER A 2 2.95 -5.96 13.43
CA SER A 2 2.15 -5.41 12.34
C SER A 2 2.64 -5.88 10.97
N LYS A 3 3.93 -6.14 10.83
CA LYS A 3 4.48 -6.67 9.59
C LYS A 3 3.92 -8.06 9.29
N LEU A 4 3.73 -8.89 10.32
CA LEU A 4 3.12 -10.19 10.18
C LEU A 4 1.66 -10.09 9.77
N LYS A 5 0.91 -9.15 10.36
CA LYS A 5 -0.46 -8.88 9.94
C LYS A 5 -0.52 -8.52 8.47
N THR A 6 0.39 -7.64 8.05
CA THR A 6 0.45 -7.20 6.67
C THR A 6 0.79 -8.37 5.74
N GLN A 7 1.66 -9.27 6.17
CA GLN A 7 2.03 -10.44 5.40
C GLN A 7 0.87 -11.41 5.18
N ASN A 8 -0.09 -11.43 6.10
CA ASN A 8 -1.29 -12.25 5.95
C ASN A 8 -2.30 -11.64 4.99
N SER A 9 -2.13 -10.36 4.68
CA SER A 9 -2.99 -9.65 3.74
C SER A 9 -2.35 -9.72 2.36
N LYS A 10 -3.14 -10.10 1.37
CA LYS A 10 -2.64 -10.29 0.01
C LYS A 10 -3.13 -9.23 -0.95
N PHE A 11 -4.08 -8.42 -0.52
CA PHE A 11 -4.68 -7.41 -1.39
C PHE A 11 -4.78 -6.08 -0.68
N LEU A 12 -4.53 -5.01 -1.47
CA LEU A 12 -4.55 -3.64 -1.00
C LEU A 12 -5.61 -2.88 -1.79
N HIS A 13 -6.41 -2.10 -1.10
CA HIS A 13 -7.50 -1.35 -1.73
C HIS A 13 -7.37 0.14 -1.42
N GLU A 14 -7.44 0.96 -2.45
CA GLU A 14 -7.36 2.41 -2.33
C GLU A 14 -8.72 2.99 -2.72
N PRO A 15 -9.46 3.59 -1.78
CA PRO A 15 -10.76 4.18 -2.10
C PRO A 15 -10.65 5.30 -3.13
N ASN A 16 -11.70 5.46 -3.94
CA ASN A 16 -11.73 6.55 -4.92
C ASN A 16 -11.92 7.90 -4.22
N ALA A 17 -11.80 8.98 -4.98
CA ALA A 17 -11.86 10.33 -4.44
C ALA A 17 -13.18 10.64 -3.73
N SER A 18 -14.29 10.12 -4.24
CA SER A 18 -15.61 10.35 -3.64
C SER A 18 -15.70 9.77 -2.23
N ILE A 19 -15.21 8.54 -2.06
CA ILE A 19 -15.18 7.87 -0.75
C ILE A 19 -14.24 8.61 0.20
N MET A 20 -13.07 9.01 -0.30
CA MET A 20 -12.09 9.76 0.50
C MET A 20 -12.70 11.06 1.01
N LYS A 21 -13.42 11.76 0.15
CA LYS A 21 -14.06 13.03 0.50
C LYS A 21 -15.21 12.83 1.50
N ALA A 22 -15.98 11.77 1.33
CA ALA A 22 -17.12 11.48 2.21
C ALA A 22 -16.68 11.03 3.60
N GLY A 23 -15.50 10.42 3.71
CA GLY A 23 -14.99 9.97 5.00
C GLY A 23 -15.71 8.78 5.59
N CYS A 24 -16.45 8.01 4.81
CA CYS A 24 -17.24 6.88 5.29
C CYS A 24 -16.42 5.59 5.35
N PHE A 25 -15.30 5.63 6.07
CA PHE A 25 -14.35 4.52 6.07
C PHE A 25 -14.82 3.30 6.86
N ASP A 26 -15.50 3.51 7.97
CA ASP A 26 -16.02 2.39 8.78
C ASP A 26 -17.08 1.62 8.01
N GLU A 27 -17.98 2.33 7.36
CA GLU A 27 -19.03 1.72 6.53
C GLU A 27 -18.41 0.97 5.36
N LEU A 28 -17.40 1.55 4.75
CA LEU A 28 -16.69 0.92 3.63
C LEU A 28 -16.03 -0.39 4.07
N ALA A 29 -15.34 -0.37 5.21
CA ALA A 29 -14.67 -1.55 5.74
C ALA A 29 -15.67 -2.67 6.02
N ALA A 30 -16.79 -2.32 6.64
CA ALA A 30 -17.83 -3.31 6.95
C ALA A 30 -18.48 -3.87 5.69
N ALA A 31 -18.76 -3.01 4.71
CA ALA A 31 -19.46 -3.42 3.49
C ALA A 31 -18.63 -4.38 2.64
N TYR A 32 -17.32 -4.21 2.60
CA TYR A 32 -16.46 -5.00 1.73
C TYR A 32 -15.57 -6.00 2.48
N GLY A 33 -15.67 -6.06 3.79
CA GLY A 33 -14.89 -7.00 4.59
C GLY A 33 -13.39 -6.73 4.56
N VAL A 34 -13.01 -5.46 4.49
CA VAL A 34 -11.61 -5.06 4.44
C VAL A 34 -11.20 -4.38 5.75
N SER A 35 -9.92 -4.37 6.04
CA SER A 35 -9.38 -3.80 7.28
C SER A 35 -8.44 -2.64 6.96
N PRO A 36 -8.56 -1.50 7.67
CA PRO A 36 -7.65 -0.38 7.41
C PRO A 36 -6.23 -0.71 7.86
N VAL A 37 -5.25 -0.20 7.11
CA VAL A 37 -3.84 -0.31 7.49
C VAL A 37 -3.62 0.46 8.79
N SER A 38 -4.17 1.66 8.87
CA SER A 38 -4.15 2.50 10.06
C SER A 38 -5.23 3.57 9.91
N ARG A 39 -5.49 4.29 10.99
CA ARG A 39 -6.54 5.31 11.00
C ARG A 39 -6.33 6.39 9.93
N ASN A 40 -5.09 6.82 9.71
CA ASN A 40 -4.79 7.96 8.85
C ASN A 40 -4.24 7.59 7.48
N SER A 41 -4.10 6.31 7.17
CA SER A 41 -3.52 5.88 5.90
C SER A 41 -4.54 5.87 4.77
N HIS A 42 -5.81 5.60 5.08
CA HIS A 42 -6.91 5.47 4.11
C HIS A 42 -6.62 4.39 3.05
N LEU A 43 -5.89 3.36 3.46
CA LEU A 43 -5.65 2.16 2.67
C LEU A 43 -6.23 0.99 3.41
N PHE A 44 -6.77 0.02 2.66
CA PHE A 44 -7.44 -1.13 3.25
C PHE A 44 -6.82 -2.42 2.75
N LEU A 45 -6.85 -3.44 3.60
CA LEU A 45 -6.24 -4.73 3.32
C LEU A 45 -7.27 -5.84 3.38
N SER A 46 -7.05 -6.90 2.59
CA SER A 46 -7.85 -8.10 2.68
C SER A 46 -6.99 -9.32 2.33
N ALA A 47 -7.39 -10.49 2.86
CA ALA A 47 -6.72 -11.75 2.53
C ALA A 47 -7.20 -12.30 1.20
N GLU A 48 -8.42 -11.97 0.81
CA GLU A 48 -9.06 -12.45 -0.42
C GLU A 48 -9.36 -11.28 -1.36
N PRO A 49 -9.48 -11.53 -2.67
CA PRO A 49 -9.88 -10.47 -3.60
C PRO A 49 -11.27 -9.95 -3.26
N VAL A 50 -11.49 -8.67 -3.52
CA VAL A 50 -12.78 -8.02 -3.25
C VAL A 50 -13.35 -7.51 -4.56
N ASP A 51 -14.56 -7.98 -4.91
CA ASP A 51 -15.24 -7.54 -6.12
C ASP A 51 -15.91 -6.19 -5.91
N GLY A 52 -15.77 -5.32 -6.91
CA GLY A 52 -16.52 -4.07 -6.94
C GLY A 52 -16.12 -3.06 -5.88
N PHE A 53 -14.92 -3.16 -5.33
CA PHE A 53 -14.45 -2.17 -4.38
C PHE A 53 -14.43 -0.79 -5.07
N PRO A 54 -14.98 0.25 -4.41
CA PRO A 54 -15.05 1.59 -5.03
C PRO A 54 -13.70 2.30 -4.99
N GLY A 55 -12.83 1.96 -5.93
CA GLY A 55 -11.48 2.49 -6.00
C GLY A 55 -10.59 1.57 -6.81
N ARG A 56 -9.32 1.54 -6.45
CA ARG A 56 -8.35 0.66 -7.12
C ARG A 56 -7.96 -0.46 -6.17
N SER A 57 -7.71 -1.64 -6.75
CA SER A 57 -7.31 -2.82 -5.98
C SER A 57 -6.01 -3.38 -6.55
N PHE A 58 -5.15 -3.83 -5.64
CA PHE A 58 -3.81 -4.31 -5.99
C PHE A 58 -3.53 -5.62 -5.28
N SER A 59 -2.75 -6.49 -5.93
CA SER A 59 -2.24 -7.68 -5.26
C SER A 59 -0.87 -7.35 -4.69
N ILE A 60 -0.68 -7.64 -3.40
CA ILE A 60 0.58 -7.35 -2.71
C ILE A 60 1.53 -8.52 -2.95
N GLU A 61 2.69 -8.22 -3.51
CA GLU A 61 3.69 -9.24 -3.78
C GLU A 61 4.74 -9.31 -2.68
N ARG A 62 5.16 -8.15 -2.18
CA ARG A 62 6.19 -8.07 -1.15
C ARG A 62 5.90 -6.91 -0.22
N VAL A 63 6.33 -7.06 1.04
CA VAL A 63 6.27 -6.01 2.04
C VAL A 63 7.69 -5.80 2.54
N THR A 64 8.14 -4.55 2.58
CA THR A 64 9.47 -4.23 3.06
C THR A 64 9.46 -2.99 3.93
N THR A 65 10.53 -2.82 4.71
CA THR A 65 10.78 -1.59 5.46
C THR A 65 11.78 -0.74 4.68
N LEU A 66 12.27 0.34 5.29
CA LEU A 66 13.33 1.15 4.68
C LEU A 66 14.73 0.62 4.99
N ASN A 67 14.83 -0.52 5.63
CA ASN A 67 16.12 -1.18 5.89
C ASN A 67 16.80 -1.49 4.56
N LYS A 68 18.06 -1.14 4.42
CA LYS A 68 18.77 -1.26 3.15
C LYS A 68 18.80 -2.69 2.60
N ARG A 69 19.02 -3.66 3.48
CA ARG A 69 19.06 -5.07 3.06
C ARG A 69 17.71 -5.55 2.56
N GLU A 70 16.66 -5.24 3.31
CA GLU A 70 15.30 -5.63 2.93
C GLU A 70 14.88 -4.97 1.63
N LEU A 71 15.19 -3.68 1.48
CA LEU A 71 14.89 -2.94 0.26
C LEU A 71 15.57 -3.56 -0.95
N ARG A 72 16.85 -3.89 -0.81
CA ARG A 72 17.61 -4.48 -1.91
C ARG A 72 16.98 -5.79 -2.38
N GLN A 73 16.55 -6.63 -1.43
CA GLN A 73 15.92 -7.89 -1.76
C GLN A 73 14.53 -7.68 -2.39
N ALA A 74 13.75 -6.78 -1.80
CA ALA A 74 12.39 -6.54 -2.26
C ALA A 74 12.34 -5.88 -3.63
N LEU A 75 13.31 -5.03 -3.95
CA LEU A 75 13.34 -4.28 -5.21
C LEU A 75 14.19 -4.95 -6.29
N ALA A 76 14.72 -6.14 -6.03
CA ALA A 76 15.55 -6.85 -7.02
C ALA A 76 14.77 -7.05 -8.32
N GLY A 77 15.35 -6.63 -9.43
CA GLY A 77 14.72 -6.75 -10.74
C GLY A 77 13.72 -5.65 -11.07
N ILE A 78 13.49 -4.70 -10.17
CA ILE A 78 12.55 -3.60 -10.40
C ILE A 78 13.34 -2.34 -10.75
N GLU A 79 13.08 -1.78 -11.92
CA GLU A 79 13.77 -0.56 -12.39
C GLU A 79 12.88 0.67 -12.30
N LYS A 80 11.56 0.48 -12.37
CA LYS A 80 10.61 1.59 -12.31
C LYS A 80 9.36 1.16 -11.56
N ALA A 81 8.68 2.13 -10.96
CA ALA A 81 7.46 1.89 -10.20
C ALA A 81 6.67 3.18 -10.04
N ASN A 82 5.38 3.02 -9.84
CA ASN A 82 4.50 4.12 -9.47
C ASN A 82 4.49 4.18 -7.95
N ILE A 83 4.88 5.30 -7.39
CA ILE A 83 5.02 5.45 -5.93
C ILE A 83 3.91 6.35 -5.40
N ALA A 84 3.27 5.90 -4.34
CA ALA A 84 2.27 6.69 -3.62
C ALA A 84 2.57 6.61 -2.12
N THR A 85 2.32 7.71 -1.42
CA THR A 85 2.49 7.77 0.03
C THR A 85 1.14 8.00 0.70
N ARG A 86 0.93 7.32 1.82
CA ARG A 86 -0.28 7.48 2.63
C ARG A 86 0.15 7.48 4.08
N ASN A 87 0.21 8.66 4.69
CA ASN A 87 0.66 8.81 6.08
C ASN A 87 2.08 8.29 6.26
N PHE A 88 3.01 8.86 5.52
CA PHE A 88 4.40 8.42 5.50
C PHE A 88 5.34 9.62 5.67
N PRO A 89 6.48 9.47 6.37
CA PRO A 89 7.35 10.62 6.67
C PRO A 89 8.12 11.17 5.48
N LEU A 90 8.24 10.43 4.39
CA LEU A 90 8.92 10.90 3.19
C LEU A 90 7.93 11.19 2.10
N SER A 91 8.23 12.17 1.25
CA SER A 91 7.43 12.47 0.07
C SER A 91 7.69 11.44 -1.04
N VAL A 92 6.84 11.46 -2.06
CA VAL A 92 7.03 10.61 -3.24
C VAL A 92 8.39 10.90 -3.88
N ALA A 93 8.74 12.18 -4.01
CA ALA A 93 10.01 12.58 -4.62
C ALA A 93 11.22 12.09 -3.82
N GLU A 94 11.14 12.20 -2.50
CA GLU A 94 12.21 11.72 -1.63
C GLU A 94 12.36 10.21 -1.70
N LEU A 95 11.24 9.48 -1.72
CA LEU A 95 11.26 8.03 -1.86
C LEU A 95 11.84 7.60 -3.20
N ARG A 96 11.40 8.23 -4.28
CA ARG A 96 11.89 7.89 -5.62
C ARG A 96 13.41 8.01 -5.70
N LYS A 97 13.93 9.08 -5.12
CA LYS A 97 15.37 9.30 -5.08
C LYS A 97 16.07 8.24 -4.23
N ARG A 98 15.50 7.92 -3.08
CA ARG A 98 16.09 6.94 -2.16
C ARG A 98 16.07 5.53 -2.72
N LEU A 99 14.98 5.16 -3.39
CA LEU A 99 14.83 3.83 -3.98
C LEU A 99 15.52 3.71 -5.33
N LYS A 100 15.89 4.84 -5.94
CA LYS A 100 16.56 4.90 -7.25
C LYS A 100 15.72 4.23 -8.34
N LEU A 101 14.42 4.50 -8.32
CA LEU A 101 13.48 3.95 -9.29
C LEU A 101 12.99 5.04 -10.23
N LYS A 102 12.77 4.66 -11.48
CA LYS A 102 12.14 5.53 -12.47
C LYS A 102 10.63 5.46 -12.31
N ASP A 103 9.93 6.44 -12.83
CA ASP A 103 8.48 6.50 -12.79
C ASP A 103 7.87 5.59 -13.85
N GLY A 104 6.71 5.03 -13.55
CA GLY A 104 5.91 4.27 -14.51
C GLY A 104 5.99 2.76 -14.33
N GLY A 105 5.49 2.05 -15.33
CA GLY A 105 5.47 0.59 -15.34
C GLY A 105 4.29 -0.01 -14.60
N ASP A 106 4.39 -1.31 -14.33
CA ASP A 106 3.30 -2.10 -13.75
C ASP A 106 3.38 -2.28 -12.24
N VAL A 107 4.48 -1.87 -11.63
CA VAL A 107 4.68 -2.01 -10.19
C VAL A 107 4.16 -0.78 -9.48
N TYR A 108 3.41 -0.98 -8.40
CA TYR A 108 2.89 0.09 -7.54
C TYR A 108 3.45 -0.10 -6.14
N ILE A 109 4.10 0.93 -5.62
CA ILE A 109 4.66 0.91 -4.28
C ILE A 109 3.89 1.89 -3.42
N PHE A 110 3.22 1.39 -2.39
CA PHE A 110 2.51 2.21 -1.42
C PHE A 110 3.34 2.28 -0.15
N ALA A 111 3.76 3.47 0.22
CA ALA A 111 4.49 3.71 1.45
C ALA A 111 3.51 4.24 2.49
N THR A 112 3.42 3.56 3.61
CA THR A 112 2.44 3.89 4.62
C THR A 112 2.96 3.57 6.02
N THR A 113 2.19 3.99 7.03
CA THR A 113 2.51 3.74 8.43
C THR A 113 1.38 2.91 9.04
N THR A 114 1.73 1.83 9.71
CA THR A 114 0.77 0.93 10.34
C THR A 114 0.23 1.48 11.65
N ALA A 115 -0.75 0.80 12.23
CA ALA A 115 -1.31 1.17 13.52
C ALA A 115 -0.28 1.11 14.64
N GLU A 116 0.76 0.27 14.51
CA GLU A 116 1.85 0.18 15.47
C GLU A 116 3.02 1.11 15.11
N ASP A 117 2.76 2.07 14.25
CA ASP A 117 3.74 3.09 13.86
C ASP A 117 4.96 2.55 13.10
N GLU A 118 4.78 1.45 12.40
CA GLU A 118 5.81 0.92 11.51
C GLU A 118 5.69 1.52 10.13
N HIS A 119 6.82 1.89 9.54
CA HIS A 119 6.87 2.42 8.18
C HIS A 119 7.12 1.27 7.22
N LEU A 120 6.16 1.02 6.33
CA LEU A 120 6.22 -0.10 5.40
C LEU A 120 6.03 0.35 3.96
N LEU A 121 6.66 -0.40 3.05
CA LEU A 121 6.43 -0.24 1.61
C LEU A 121 5.76 -1.52 1.12
N LEU A 122 4.60 -1.34 0.48
CA LEU A 122 3.82 -2.46 -0.07
C LEU A 122 4.04 -2.47 -1.57
N ILE A 123 4.76 -3.48 -2.05
CA ILE A 123 5.09 -3.62 -3.47
C ILE A 123 4.01 -4.49 -4.11
N SER A 124 3.29 -3.93 -5.07
CA SER A 124 2.08 -4.54 -5.57
C SER A 124 1.88 -4.33 -7.06
N HIS A 125 0.92 -5.07 -7.61
CA HIS A 125 0.45 -4.93 -8.98
C HIS A 125 -1.04 -4.70 -8.97
N LYS A 126 -1.52 -3.84 -9.87
CA LYS A 126 -2.94 -3.57 -10.01
C LYS A 126 -3.64 -4.79 -10.61
N TYR A 127 -4.78 -5.22 -10.03
CA TYR A 127 -5.57 -6.30 -10.61
C TYR A 127 -7.00 -5.88 -10.96
N GLN A 128 -7.40 -4.71 -10.53
CA GLN A 128 -8.71 -4.12 -10.91
C GLN A 128 -8.60 -2.63 -11.02
#